data_d030c748f937870971068bcb2e7a593f
#
_entry.id   d030c748f937870971068bcb2e7a593f
#
_cell.length_a   1.000
_cell.length_b   1.000
_cell.length_c   1.000
_cell.angle_alpha   90.00
_cell.angle_beta   90.00
_cell.angle_gamma   90.00
#
_symmetry.space_group_name_H-M   'P 1'
#
loop_
_entity.id
_entity.type
_entity.pdbx_description
1 polymer ?
#
loop_
_entity_poly.entity_id
_entity_poly.type
_entity_poly.pdbx_seq_one_letter_code
_entity_poly.pdbx_strand_id
1 'polypeptide(L)'
;MSATGPLVGKVALVSGASRGIGLAVAEELRAAGAHAIRLARSLSDGSAERDTTLRCDVTRPDEVDRVVARAITEVGVPDIVVTSTGVFYVKPLAETTPQEFTETINTNLTGPFLVVRALLPWLLERGRGHVVTIGSSSDHIPYPGNSAYAASKYGVRGMHEVLSAELANSGVLTSLVSPGATDTDIWNTVDPDSKPGFRKRKDMMRPEDVAEAVLFVVTREPRMMVTEIRLSPSKR
;
A
#
# COMPACT_ATOMS: atom_id res chain seq x y z
N MET A 1 -25.06 -6.20 -13.89
CA MET A 1 -24.44 -7.53 -14.15
C MET A 1 -23.94 -8.10 -12.84
N SER A 2 -24.19 -9.40 -12.53
CA SER A 2 -23.65 -9.98 -11.30
C SER A 2 -22.11 -9.95 -11.37
N ALA A 3 -21.48 -9.58 -10.26
CA ALA A 3 -20.02 -9.59 -10.17
C ALA A 3 -19.50 -11.02 -10.38
N THR A 4 -18.46 -11.16 -11.19
CA THR A 4 -17.75 -12.42 -11.39
C THR A 4 -16.30 -12.23 -10.95
N GLY A 5 -15.70 -13.26 -10.37
CA GLY A 5 -14.29 -13.20 -9.96
C GLY A 5 -14.01 -13.84 -8.61
N PRO A 6 -12.73 -14.03 -8.28
CA PRO A 6 -12.31 -14.73 -7.06
C PRO A 6 -12.59 -13.95 -5.77
N LEU A 7 -12.90 -12.65 -5.85
CA LEU A 7 -13.12 -11.76 -4.70
C LEU A 7 -14.58 -11.31 -4.54
N VAL A 8 -15.53 -11.99 -5.20
CA VAL A 8 -16.96 -11.69 -5.03
C VAL A 8 -17.36 -11.83 -3.55
N GLY A 9 -18.05 -10.81 -3.03
CA GLY A 9 -18.45 -10.74 -1.61
C GLY A 9 -17.32 -10.37 -0.63
N LYS A 10 -16.13 -10.04 -1.12
CA LYS A 10 -15.01 -9.54 -0.32
C LYS A 10 -14.99 -8.03 -0.27
N VAL A 11 -14.46 -7.48 0.82
CA VAL A 11 -14.21 -6.04 1.01
C VAL A 11 -12.70 -5.83 1.05
N ALA A 12 -12.20 -4.89 0.25
CA ALA A 12 -10.80 -4.50 0.21
C ALA A 12 -10.63 -3.01 0.55
N LEU A 13 -9.85 -2.69 1.57
CA LEU A 13 -9.50 -1.33 1.92
C LEU A 13 -8.08 -1.03 1.43
N VAL A 14 -7.92 0.03 0.62
CA VAL A 14 -6.64 0.45 0.05
C VAL A 14 -6.34 1.89 0.44
N SER A 15 -5.26 2.11 1.20
CA SER A 15 -4.76 3.46 1.49
C SER A 15 -3.80 3.95 0.40
N GLY A 16 -3.80 5.27 0.15
CA GLY A 16 -3.02 5.85 -0.95
C GLY A 16 -3.61 5.57 -2.33
N ALA A 17 -4.93 5.33 -2.41
CA ALA A 17 -5.62 4.84 -3.59
C ALA A 17 -6.18 5.94 -4.51
N SER A 18 -5.63 7.16 -4.48
CA SER A 18 -6.01 8.22 -5.42
C SER A 18 -5.28 8.14 -6.75
N ARG A 19 -4.11 7.49 -6.80
CA ARG A 19 -3.25 7.37 -8.00
C ARG A 19 -2.22 6.26 -7.84
N GLY A 20 -1.47 6.01 -8.92
CA GLY A 20 -0.33 5.10 -8.94
C GLY A 20 -0.68 3.68 -8.50
N ILE A 21 0.22 3.03 -7.75
CA ILE A 21 0.06 1.63 -7.32
C ILE A 21 -1.23 1.44 -6.51
N GLY A 22 -1.54 2.33 -5.56
CA GLY A 22 -2.73 2.18 -4.73
C GLY A 22 -4.04 2.23 -5.52
N LEU A 23 -4.14 3.10 -6.54
CA LEU A 23 -5.29 3.15 -7.43
C LEU A 23 -5.38 1.88 -8.27
N ALA A 24 -4.28 1.46 -8.91
CA ALA A 24 -4.26 0.26 -9.73
C ALA A 24 -4.65 -0.99 -8.92
N VAL A 25 -4.16 -1.12 -7.68
CA VAL A 25 -4.54 -2.20 -6.76
C VAL A 25 -6.04 -2.16 -6.44
N ALA A 26 -6.59 -0.98 -6.12
CA ALA A 26 -8.02 -0.87 -5.82
C ALA A 26 -8.89 -1.25 -7.03
N GLU A 27 -8.52 -0.83 -8.22
CA GLU A 27 -9.21 -1.16 -9.46
C GLU A 27 -9.11 -2.65 -9.80
N GLU A 28 -7.95 -3.26 -9.65
CA GLU A 28 -7.73 -4.69 -9.89
C GLU A 28 -8.54 -5.56 -8.92
N LEU A 29 -8.53 -5.24 -7.61
CA LEU A 29 -9.34 -5.95 -6.63
C LEU A 29 -10.84 -5.79 -6.89
N ARG A 30 -11.28 -4.60 -7.30
CA ARG A 30 -12.67 -4.34 -7.70
C ARG A 30 -13.06 -5.11 -8.97
N ALA A 31 -12.18 -5.16 -9.97
CA ALA A 31 -12.38 -5.95 -11.18
C ALA A 31 -12.50 -7.45 -10.87
N ALA A 32 -11.72 -7.93 -9.89
CA ALA A 32 -11.80 -9.30 -9.37
C ALA A 32 -13.05 -9.59 -8.51
N GLY A 33 -13.95 -8.60 -8.32
CA GLY A 33 -15.24 -8.77 -7.66
C GLY A 33 -15.35 -8.19 -6.26
N ALA A 34 -14.27 -7.66 -5.66
CA ALA A 34 -14.32 -7.06 -4.33
C ALA A 34 -15.10 -5.73 -4.32
N HIS A 35 -15.60 -5.34 -3.15
CA HIS A 35 -15.96 -3.96 -2.87
C HIS A 35 -14.69 -3.22 -2.42
N ALA A 36 -14.23 -2.25 -3.21
CA ALA A 36 -13.06 -1.45 -2.88
C ALA A 36 -13.42 -0.25 -2.01
N ILE A 37 -12.71 -0.06 -0.89
CA ILE A 37 -12.73 1.15 -0.07
C ILE A 37 -11.40 1.86 -0.30
N ARG A 38 -11.44 3.03 -0.91
CA ARG A 38 -10.26 3.81 -1.28
C ARG A 38 -10.04 4.97 -0.33
N LEU A 39 -8.89 5.02 0.33
CA LEU A 39 -8.51 6.10 1.24
C LEU A 39 -7.42 6.96 0.62
N ALA A 40 -7.60 8.28 0.56
CA ALA A 40 -6.53 9.25 0.26
C ALA A 40 -6.96 10.68 0.62
N ARG A 41 -5.99 11.55 0.81
CA ARG A 41 -6.20 13.00 1.12
C ARG A 41 -6.92 13.76 0.01
N SER A 42 -6.66 13.39 -1.24
CA SER A 42 -7.18 14.07 -2.44
C SER A 42 -8.49 13.50 -2.96
N LEU A 43 -9.03 12.47 -2.34
CA LEU A 43 -10.35 11.93 -2.69
C LEU A 43 -11.45 12.78 -2.02
N SER A 44 -12.59 12.86 -2.71
CA SER A 44 -13.84 13.27 -2.09
C SER A 44 -14.59 12.03 -1.63
N ASP A 45 -15.38 12.16 -0.57
CA ASP A 45 -16.25 11.09 -0.11
C ASP A 45 -17.29 10.76 -1.18
N GLY A 46 -17.47 9.48 -1.46
CA GLY A 46 -18.41 9.01 -2.48
C GLY A 46 -18.63 7.51 -2.40
N SER A 47 -19.74 7.07 -2.97
CA SER A 47 -20.07 5.64 -3.08
C SER A 47 -20.66 5.35 -4.45
N ALA A 48 -20.18 4.30 -5.08
CA ALA A 48 -20.64 3.76 -6.34
C ALA A 48 -20.76 2.23 -6.23
N GLU A 49 -21.16 1.57 -7.30
CA GLU A 49 -21.22 0.11 -7.30
C GLU A 49 -19.85 -0.51 -7.00
N ARG A 50 -19.72 -1.12 -5.83
CA ARG A 50 -18.51 -1.77 -5.31
C ARG A 50 -17.28 -0.85 -5.23
N ASP A 51 -17.49 0.45 -5.03
CA ASP A 51 -16.42 1.42 -4.87
C ASP A 51 -16.85 2.51 -3.88
N THR A 52 -16.17 2.61 -2.75
CA THR A 52 -16.38 3.66 -1.75
C THR A 52 -15.10 4.46 -1.62
N THR A 53 -15.19 5.76 -1.78
CA THR A 53 -14.07 6.69 -1.59
C THR A 53 -14.25 7.47 -0.30
N LEU A 54 -13.22 7.53 0.51
CA LEU A 54 -13.22 8.29 1.76
C LEU A 54 -11.96 9.16 1.82
N ARG A 55 -12.16 10.44 2.06
CA ARG A 55 -11.06 11.35 2.31
C ARG A 55 -10.41 11.00 3.65
N CYS A 56 -9.10 10.79 3.62
CA CYS A 56 -8.33 10.43 4.81
C CYS A 56 -6.87 10.88 4.69
N ASP A 57 -6.41 11.68 5.65
CA ASP A 57 -4.99 11.89 5.87
C ASP A 57 -4.49 10.83 6.85
N VAL A 58 -3.77 9.84 6.30
CA VAL A 58 -3.26 8.71 7.08
C VAL A 58 -2.19 9.12 8.12
N THR A 59 -1.68 10.36 8.06
CA THR A 59 -0.73 10.87 9.06
C THR A 59 -1.42 11.41 10.33
N ARG A 60 -2.76 11.44 10.35
CA ARG A 60 -3.58 11.95 11.45
C ARG A 60 -4.33 10.82 12.15
N PRO A 61 -3.92 10.44 13.38
CA PRO A 61 -4.51 9.31 14.10
C PRO A 61 -6.03 9.41 14.27
N ASP A 62 -6.52 10.59 14.69
CA ASP A 62 -7.94 10.88 14.90
C ASP A 62 -8.77 10.75 13.61
N GLU A 63 -8.19 11.14 12.48
CA GLU A 63 -8.84 11.03 11.18
C GLU A 63 -8.90 9.57 10.71
N VAL A 64 -7.80 8.83 10.88
CA VAL A 64 -7.74 7.40 10.54
C VAL A 64 -8.76 6.62 11.37
N ASP A 65 -8.79 6.79 12.69
CA ASP A 65 -9.70 6.07 13.57
C ASP A 65 -11.18 6.35 13.19
N ARG A 66 -11.54 7.62 12.92
CA ARG A 66 -12.88 8.02 12.49
C ARG A 66 -13.26 7.44 11.12
N VAL A 67 -12.34 7.52 10.14
CA VAL A 67 -12.61 7.05 8.76
C VAL A 67 -12.69 5.54 8.70
N VAL A 68 -11.84 4.82 9.44
CA VAL A 68 -11.90 3.36 9.54
C VAL A 68 -13.21 2.90 10.19
N ALA A 69 -13.63 3.52 11.29
CA ALA A 69 -14.91 3.20 11.93
C ALA A 69 -16.10 3.42 10.97
N ARG A 70 -16.08 4.53 10.22
CA ARG A 70 -17.07 4.82 9.19
C ARG A 70 -17.06 3.76 8.08
N ALA A 71 -15.91 3.41 7.55
CA ALA A 71 -15.77 2.39 6.52
C ALA A 71 -16.37 1.04 6.95
N ILE A 72 -16.11 0.64 8.20
CA ILE A 72 -16.66 -0.60 8.76
C ILE A 72 -18.18 -0.51 8.89
N THR A 73 -18.72 0.62 9.33
CA THR A 73 -20.17 0.82 9.49
C THR A 73 -20.90 0.83 8.14
N GLU A 74 -20.35 1.49 7.13
CA GLU A 74 -21.00 1.67 5.82
C GLU A 74 -20.83 0.47 4.88
N VAL A 75 -19.69 -0.24 4.96
CA VAL A 75 -19.36 -1.32 4.02
C VAL A 75 -19.12 -2.66 4.71
N GLY A 76 -18.50 -2.63 5.88
CA GLY A 76 -18.13 -3.83 6.64
C GLY A 76 -16.64 -3.93 6.91
N VAL A 77 -16.26 -4.88 7.77
CA VAL A 77 -14.85 -5.15 8.09
C VAL A 77 -14.12 -5.66 6.85
N PRO A 78 -13.02 -5.02 6.41
CA PRO A 78 -12.29 -5.45 5.22
C PRO A 78 -11.73 -6.87 5.34
N ASP A 79 -11.86 -7.67 4.27
CA ASP A 79 -11.16 -8.97 4.15
C ASP A 79 -9.70 -8.75 3.73
N ILE A 80 -9.42 -7.67 2.98
CA ILE A 80 -8.11 -7.33 2.46
C ILE A 80 -7.80 -5.89 2.85
N VAL A 81 -6.64 -5.65 3.43
CA VAL A 81 -6.12 -4.31 3.76
C VAL A 81 -4.81 -4.10 3.02
N VAL A 82 -4.75 -3.07 2.16
CA VAL A 82 -3.53 -2.73 1.42
C VAL A 82 -3.04 -1.35 1.82
N THR A 83 -1.81 -1.27 2.33
CA THR A 83 -1.16 0.00 2.65
C THR A 83 -0.20 0.41 1.54
N SER A 84 -0.57 1.44 0.76
CA SER A 84 0.19 1.91 -0.42
C SER A 84 0.49 3.41 -0.40
N THR A 85 0.31 4.07 0.75
CA THR A 85 0.61 5.51 0.88
C THR A 85 2.11 5.76 0.87
N GLY A 86 2.55 6.77 0.11
CA GLY A 86 3.96 7.14 0.11
C GLY A 86 4.26 8.45 -0.60
N VAL A 87 5.35 9.08 -0.15
CA VAL A 87 6.04 10.21 -0.79
C VAL A 87 7.49 9.84 -1.03
N PHE A 88 8.12 10.48 -2.02
CA PHE A 88 9.45 10.14 -2.46
C PHE A 88 10.26 11.38 -2.82
N TYR A 89 11.41 11.54 -2.18
CA TYR A 89 12.38 12.59 -2.47
C TYR A 89 13.74 11.95 -2.75
N VAL A 90 14.47 12.50 -3.70
CA VAL A 90 15.85 12.10 -3.98
C VAL A 90 16.75 13.31 -3.78
N LYS A 91 17.47 13.28 -2.66
CA LYS A 91 18.43 14.32 -2.26
C LYS A 91 19.60 13.69 -1.50
N PRO A 92 20.84 14.22 -1.64
CA PRO A 92 21.93 13.87 -0.72
C PRO A 92 21.51 14.06 0.74
N LEU A 93 22.03 13.23 1.64
CA LEU A 93 21.69 13.32 3.07
C LEU A 93 21.91 14.70 3.66
N ALA A 94 23.03 15.36 3.27
CA ALA A 94 23.37 16.71 3.75
C ALA A 94 22.38 17.80 3.29
N GLU A 95 21.61 17.54 2.23
CA GLU A 95 20.62 18.47 1.67
C GLU A 95 19.19 18.14 2.08
N THR A 96 18.96 16.95 2.68
CA THR A 96 17.65 16.52 3.16
C THR A 96 17.30 17.32 4.42
N THR A 97 16.24 18.12 4.34
CA THR A 97 15.80 18.90 5.50
C THR A 97 15.14 18.01 6.56
N PRO A 98 15.17 18.41 7.86
CA PRO A 98 14.43 17.70 8.90
C PRO A 98 12.93 17.56 8.60
N GLN A 99 12.33 18.55 7.94
CA GLN A 99 10.92 18.53 7.53
C GLN A 99 10.64 17.46 6.48
N GLU A 100 11.47 17.38 5.42
CA GLU A 100 11.34 16.34 4.38
C GLU A 100 11.53 14.95 4.95
N PHE A 101 12.49 14.77 5.87
CA PHE A 101 12.69 13.52 6.57
C PHE A 101 11.46 13.14 7.39
N THR A 102 10.96 14.06 8.22
CA THR A 102 9.79 13.83 9.08
C THR A 102 8.52 13.55 8.25
N GLU A 103 8.28 14.31 7.19
CA GLU A 103 7.15 14.07 6.27
C GLU A 103 7.22 12.68 5.65
N THR A 104 8.42 12.27 5.22
CA THR A 104 8.63 10.95 4.61
C THR A 104 8.33 9.84 5.62
N ILE A 105 8.85 9.94 6.85
CA ILE A 105 8.57 8.96 7.92
C ILE A 105 7.08 8.94 8.26
N ASN A 106 6.47 10.10 8.46
CA ASN A 106 5.06 10.19 8.82
C ASN A 106 4.14 9.60 7.75
N THR A 107 4.41 9.90 6.48
CA THR A 107 3.57 9.42 5.38
C THR A 107 3.81 7.94 5.09
N ASN A 108 5.09 7.52 5.00
CA ASN A 108 5.44 6.20 4.49
C ASN A 108 5.45 5.10 5.55
N LEU A 109 5.67 5.45 6.83
CA LEU A 109 5.78 4.49 7.94
C LEU A 109 4.66 4.68 8.97
N THR A 110 4.51 5.89 9.53
CA THR A 110 3.47 6.14 10.54
C THR A 110 2.07 5.98 9.96
N GLY A 111 1.83 6.43 8.73
CA GLY A 111 0.53 6.29 8.07
C GLY A 111 0.08 4.82 7.93
N PRO A 112 0.87 3.94 7.29
CA PRO A 112 0.59 2.50 7.27
C PRO A 112 0.36 1.88 8.66
N PHE A 113 1.19 2.23 9.64
CA PHE A 113 1.00 1.81 11.04
C PHE A 113 -0.37 2.19 11.57
N LEU A 114 -0.80 3.44 11.40
CA LEU A 114 -2.09 3.90 11.91
C LEU A 114 -3.27 3.18 11.26
N VAL A 115 -3.23 2.98 9.93
CA VAL A 115 -4.29 2.25 9.21
C VAL A 115 -4.38 0.79 9.68
N VAL A 116 -3.24 0.10 9.79
CA VAL A 116 -3.23 -1.29 10.27
C VAL A 116 -3.69 -1.35 11.72
N ARG A 117 -3.18 -0.49 12.59
CA ARG A 117 -3.55 -0.42 14.02
C ARG A 117 -5.06 -0.25 14.21
N ALA A 118 -5.70 0.61 13.42
CA ALA A 118 -7.14 0.87 13.54
C ALA A 118 -8.00 -0.32 13.08
N LEU A 119 -7.52 -1.11 12.12
CA LEU A 119 -8.24 -2.27 11.57
C LEU A 119 -7.95 -3.57 12.30
N LEU A 120 -6.79 -3.68 12.94
CA LEU A 120 -6.29 -4.94 13.50
C LEU A 120 -7.24 -5.57 14.55
N PRO A 121 -7.84 -4.83 15.49
CA PRO A 121 -8.79 -5.41 16.44
C PRO A 121 -9.97 -6.14 15.78
N TRP A 122 -10.50 -5.56 14.70
CA TRP A 122 -11.62 -6.13 13.94
C TRP A 122 -11.22 -7.39 13.15
N LEU A 123 -10.00 -7.41 12.61
CA LEU A 123 -9.46 -8.57 11.91
C LEU A 123 -9.22 -9.72 12.88
N LEU A 124 -8.67 -9.43 14.06
CA LEU A 124 -8.41 -10.42 15.12
C LEU A 124 -9.72 -10.99 15.69
N GLU A 125 -10.71 -10.15 15.98
CA GLU A 125 -12.02 -10.59 16.46
C GLU A 125 -12.71 -11.53 15.45
N ARG A 126 -12.58 -11.20 14.15
CA ARG A 126 -13.12 -12.04 13.07
C ARG A 126 -12.29 -13.31 12.81
N GLY A 127 -11.04 -13.37 13.25
CA GLY A 127 -10.11 -14.49 13.05
C GLY A 127 -9.75 -14.74 11.59
N ARG A 128 -9.85 -13.72 10.73
CA ARG A 128 -9.49 -13.81 9.30
C ARG A 128 -9.28 -12.43 8.69
N GLY A 129 -8.42 -12.37 7.70
CA GLY A 129 -8.12 -11.18 6.91
C GLY A 129 -6.76 -11.31 6.25
N HIS A 130 -6.41 -10.37 5.38
CA HIS A 130 -5.11 -10.33 4.73
C HIS A 130 -4.58 -8.90 4.70
N VAL A 131 -3.49 -8.64 5.41
CA VAL A 131 -2.80 -7.35 5.40
C VAL A 131 -1.66 -7.40 4.37
N VAL A 132 -1.77 -6.60 3.32
CA VAL A 132 -0.74 -6.46 2.29
C VAL A 132 -0.04 -5.11 2.47
N THR A 133 1.24 -5.15 2.69
CA THR A 133 2.09 -3.95 2.82
C THR A 133 2.85 -3.70 1.53
N ILE A 134 2.71 -2.51 0.94
CA ILE A 134 3.53 -2.12 -0.20
C ILE A 134 4.87 -1.54 0.29
N GLY A 135 5.90 -2.37 0.20
CA GLY A 135 7.29 -2.03 0.47
C GLY A 135 7.95 -1.23 -0.65
N SER A 136 9.20 -1.57 -0.93
CA SER A 136 10.00 -1.02 -2.05
C SER A 136 11.29 -1.81 -2.16
N SER A 137 11.95 -1.82 -3.33
CA SER A 137 13.34 -2.25 -3.42
C SER A 137 14.28 -1.47 -2.47
N SER A 138 13.90 -0.26 -2.07
CA SER A 138 14.62 0.55 -1.08
C SER A 138 14.50 0.04 0.36
N ASP A 139 13.76 -1.03 0.62
CA ASP A 139 13.67 -1.70 1.92
C ASP A 139 14.80 -2.75 2.12
N HIS A 140 15.65 -2.97 1.12
CA HIS A 140 16.79 -3.89 1.16
C HIS A 140 17.95 -3.51 0.24
N ILE A 141 17.78 -2.53 -0.69
CA ILE A 141 18.84 -2.02 -1.57
C ILE A 141 19.09 -0.55 -1.26
N PRO A 142 20.32 -0.14 -0.93
CA PRO A 142 20.65 1.27 -0.73
C PRO A 142 20.80 1.98 -2.08
N TYR A 143 20.10 3.09 -2.25
CA TYR A 143 20.25 3.99 -3.39
C TYR A 143 20.75 5.35 -2.91
N PRO A 144 21.84 5.90 -3.47
CA PRO A 144 22.29 7.25 -3.14
C PRO A 144 21.17 8.30 -3.29
N GLY A 145 21.08 9.22 -2.34
CA GLY A 145 20.04 10.24 -2.33
C GLY A 145 18.68 9.80 -1.78
N ASN A 146 18.55 8.58 -1.29
CA ASN A 146 17.28 8.01 -0.81
C ASN A 146 17.20 7.85 0.71
N SER A 147 18.01 8.57 1.48
CA SER A 147 18.13 8.30 2.92
C SER A 147 16.81 8.32 3.69
N ALA A 148 15.98 9.35 3.52
CA ALA A 148 14.67 9.44 4.19
C ALA A 148 13.71 8.35 3.69
N TYR A 149 13.66 8.13 2.38
CA TYR A 149 12.79 7.11 1.79
C TYR A 149 13.22 5.70 2.20
N ALA A 150 14.51 5.38 2.10
CA ALA A 150 15.05 4.11 2.54
C ALA A 150 14.76 3.86 4.03
N ALA A 151 15.05 4.84 4.91
CA ALA A 151 14.72 4.74 6.33
C ALA A 151 13.25 4.40 6.57
N SER A 152 12.33 5.06 5.84
CA SER A 152 10.90 4.77 5.94
C SER A 152 10.56 3.35 5.46
N LYS A 153 11.15 2.87 4.36
CA LYS A 153 10.85 1.55 3.78
C LYS A 153 11.49 0.39 4.53
N TYR A 154 12.70 0.57 5.09
CA TYR A 154 13.27 -0.37 6.05
C TYR A 154 12.39 -0.45 7.32
N GLY A 155 11.90 0.70 7.81
CA GLY A 155 10.96 0.75 8.93
C GLY A 155 9.66 0.01 8.64
N VAL A 156 9.07 0.20 7.45
CA VAL A 156 7.87 -0.52 6.98
C VAL A 156 8.12 -2.02 6.94
N ARG A 157 9.27 -2.47 6.40
CA ARG A 157 9.65 -3.90 6.40
C ARG A 157 9.72 -4.44 7.82
N GLY A 158 10.49 -3.78 8.71
CA GLY A 158 10.62 -4.22 10.10
C GLY A 158 9.29 -4.29 10.84
N MET A 159 8.44 -3.27 10.67
CA MET A 159 7.07 -3.27 11.22
C MET A 159 6.25 -4.45 10.67
N HIS A 160 6.30 -4.71 9.37
CA HIS A 160 5.59 -5.82 8.73
C HIS A 160 6.05 -7.18 9.24
N GLU A 161 7.36 -7.39 9.38
CA GLU A 161 7.93 -8.65 9.88
C GLU A 161 7.51 -8.93 11.33
N VAL A 162 7.50 -7.90 12.19
CA VAL A 162 6.99 -8.01 13.57
C VAL A 162 5.49 -8.31 13.57
N LEU A 163 4.69 -7.57 12.79
CA LEU A 163 3.25 -7.82 12.66
C LEU A 163 2.97 -9.25 12.19
N SER A 164 3.74 -9.76 11.22
CA SER A 164 3.59 -11.13 10.74
C SER A 164 3.84 -12.17 11.85
N ALA A 165 4.83 -11.93 12.69
CA ALA A 165 5.12 -12.78 13.85
C ALA A 165 4.01 -12.72 14.92
N GLU A 166 3.51 -11.53 15.23
CA GLU A 166 2.41 -11.33 16.18
C GLU A 166 1.09 -11.99 15.72
N LEU A 167 0.86 -12.03 14.42
CA LEU A 167 -0.35 -12.60 13.83
C LEU A 167 -0.25 -14.11 13.55
N ALA A 168 0.86 -14.74 13.88
CA ALA A 168 1.00 -16.18 13.76
C ALA A 168 -0.14 -16.90 14.52
N ASN A 169 -0.86 -17.79 13.83
CA ASN A 169 -2.02 -18.53 14.34
C ASN A 169 -3.30 -17.71 14.64
N SER A 170 -3.33 -16.42 14.29
CA SER A 170 -4.53 -15.58 14.46
C SER A 170 -5.61 -15.79 13.38
N GLY A 171 -5.26 -16.45 12.27
CA GLY A 171 -6.08 -16.53 11.07
C GLY A 171 -5.97 -15.31 10.15
N VAL A 172 -5.24 -14.26 10.55
CA VAL A 172 -4.95 -13.08 9.72
C VAL A 172 -3.61 -13.29 8.99
N LEU A 173 -3.66 -13.20 7.66
CA LEU A 173 -2.48 -13.36 6.80
C LEU A 173 -1.78 -12.02 6.59
N THR A 174 -0.48 -12.06 6.30
CA THR A 174 0.32 -10.88 5.97
C THR A 174 1.17 -11.14 4.73
N SER A 175 1.34 -10.12 3.87
CA SER A 175 2.23 -10.20 2.72
C SER A 175 2.93 -8.87 2.49
N LEU A 176 4.23 -8.91 2.23
CA LEU A 176 5.03 -7.77 1.81
C LEU A 176 5.25 -7.82 0.29
N VAL A 177 4.78 -6.81 -0.42
CA VAL A 177 5.04 -6.64 -1.85
C VAL A 177 6.01 -5.48 -2.02
N SER A 178 7.26 -5.77 -2.44
CA SER A 178 8.35 -4.80 -2.56
C SER A 178 8.69 -4.55 -4.03
N PRO A 179 8.02 -3.56 -4.67
CA PRO A 179 8.30 -3.20 -6.05
C PRO A 179 9.59 -2.40 -6.20
N GLY A 180 10.28 -2.61 -7.33
CA GLY A 180 11.30 -1.72 -7.85
C GLY A 180 10.68 -0.50 -8.53
N ALA A 181 11.44 0.15 -9.41
CA ALA A 181 10.98 1.34 -10.12
C ALA A 181 9.69 1.05 -10.89
N THR A 182 8.62 1.75 -10.52
CA THR A 182 7.28 1.66 -11.11
C THR A 182 6.87 3.05 -11.59
N ASP A 183 6.42 3.17 -12.83
CA ASP A 183 6.05 4.44 -13.45
C ASP A 183 4.76 4.99 -12.84
N THR A 184 4.91 5.92 -11.93
CA THR A 184 3.83 6.61 -11.23
C THR A 184 4.18 8.09 -11.05
N ASP A 185 3.21 8.90 -10.65
CA ASP A 185 3.41 10.32 -10.35
C ASP A 185 4.41 10.60 -9.23
N ILE A 186 4.80 9.60 -8.46
CA ILE A 186 5.83 9.73 -7.41
C ILE A 186 7.17 10.19 -7.98
N TRP A 187 7.42 9.92 -9.26
CA TRP A 187 8.62 10.32 -9.97
C TRP A 187 8.59 11.76 -10.53
N ASN A 188 7.43 12.44 -10.49
CA ASN A 188 7.30 13.77 -11.10
C ASN A 188 8.25 14.81 -10.50
N THR A 189 8.54 14.72 -9.20
CA THR A 189 9.50 15.61 -8.52
C THR A 189 10.96 15.29 -8.85
N VAL A 190 11.24 14.08 -9.29
CA VAL A 190 12.60 13.61 -9.62
C VAL A 190 12.92 13.83 -11.09
N ASP A 191 11.91 13.69 -11.98
CA ASP A 191 12.08 13.72 -13.43
C ASP A 191 13.17 12.76 -13.93
N PRO A 192 12.95 11.43 -13.82
CA PRO A 192 13.99 10.45 -14.12
C PRO A 192 14.40 10.43 -15.60
N ASP A 193 13.54 10.94 -16.49
CA ASP A 193 13.82 10.96 -17.92
C ASP A 193 14.86 12.03 -18.31
N SER A 194 14.98 13.10 -17.54
CA SER A 194 15.98 14.14 -17.74
C SER A 194 17.31 13.85 -17.05
N LYS A 195 17.35 12.96 -16.04
CA LYS A 195 18.55 12.75 -15.20
C LYS A 195 19.38 11.55 -15.63
N PRO A 196 20.70 11.69 -15.78
CA PRO A 196 21.62 10.58 -15.97
C PRO A 196 21.61 9.61 -14.77
N GLY A 197 21.77 8.32 -15.03
CA GLY A 197 21.86 7.29 -14.00
C GLY A 197 20.51 6.83 -13.42
N PHE A 198 19.41 7.51 -13.74
CA PHE A 198 18.08 7.04 -13.40
C PHE A 198 17.49 6.13 -14.47
N ARG A 199 16.71 5.15 -14.02
CA ARG A 199 15.89 4.35 -14.93
C ARG A 199 14.85 5.25 -15.58
N LYS A 200 14.74 5.18 -16.91
CA LYS A 200 13.74 5.94 -17.66
C LYS A 200 12.33 5.36 -17.41
N ARG A 201 11.29 6.21 -17.43
CA ARG A 201 9.90 5.79 -17.17
C ARG A 201 9.45 4.65 -18.08
N LYS A 202 9.80 4.69 -19.37
CA LYS A 202 9.51 3.64 -20.36
C LYS A 202 10.09 2.25 -20.02
N ASP A 203 11.11 2.20 -19.16
CA ASP A 203 11.78 0.98 -18.72
C ASP A 203 11.40 0.58 -17.29
N MET A 204 10.47 1.32 -16.65
CA MET A 204 9.89 0.99 -15.34
C MET A 204 8.75 -0.01 -15.50
N MET A 205 8.38 -0.66 -14.42
CA MET A 205 7.12 -1.41 -14.32
C MET A 205 5.94 -0.46 -14.38
N ARG A 206 4.78 -0.97 -14.74
CA ARG A 206 3.51 -0.24 -14.64
C ARG A 206 2.88 -0.48 -13.26
N PRO A 207 2.02 0.41 -12.76
CA PRO A 207 1.25 0.18 -11.54
C PRO A 207 0.46 -1.12 -11.55
N GLU A 208 -0.08 -1.50 -12.72
CA GLU A 208 -0.85 -2.73 -12.93
C GLU A 208 -0.01 -3.99 -12.68
N ASP A 209 1.29 -3.99 -13.02
CA ASP A 209 2.19 -5.12 -12.75
C ASP A 209 2.31 -5.41 -11.24
N VAL A 210 2.22 -4.35 -10.41
CA VAL A 210 2.20 -4.47 -8.95
C VAL A 210 0.82 -4.90 -8.45
N ALA A 211 -0.26 -4.41 -9.08
CA ALA A 211 -1.62 -4.77 -8.74
C ALA A 211 -1.90 -6.26 -9.00
N GLU A 212 -1.41 -6.80 -10.12
CA GLU A 212 -1.46 -8.23 -10.42
C GLU A 212 -0.76 -9.08 -9.34
N ALA A 213 0.40 -8.64 -8.85
CA ALA A 213 1.08 -9.33 -7.76
C ALA A 213 0.28 -9.29 -6.45
N VAL A 214 -0.38 -8.17 -6.13
CA VAL A 214 -1.29 -8.06 -4.98
C VAL A 214 -2.47 -9.01 -5.15
N LEU A 215 -3.14 -9.01 -6.31
CA LEU A 215 -4.23 -9.94 -6.60
C LEU A 215 -3.77 -11.39 -6.46
N PHE A 216 -2.58 -11.72 -6.98
CA PHE A 216 -2.01 -13.06 -6.83
C PHE A 216 -1.90 -13.46 -5.37
N VAL A 217 -1.34 -12.64 -4.47
CA VAL A 217 -1.16 -13.04 -3.07
C VAL A 217 -2.48 -13.19 -2.33
N VAL A 218 -3.46 -12.31 -2.57
CA VAL A 218 -4.73 -12.33 -1.82
C VAL A 218 -5.74 -13.37 -2.32
N THR A 219 -5.47 -13.98 -3.47
CA THR A 219 -6.30 -15.06 -4.03
C THR A 219 -5.72 -16.45 -3.81
N ARG A 220 -4.65 -16.59 -3.03
CA ARG A 220 -4.12 -17.93 -2.70
C ARG A 220 -5.01 -18.62 -1.70
N GLU A 221 -4.99 -19.95 -1.77
CA GLU A 221 -5.67 -20.79 -0.79
C GLU A 221 -5.13 -20.50 0.62
N PRO A 222 -5.97 -20.42 1.67
CA PRO A 222 -5.56 -20.07 3.03
C PRO A 222 -4.40 -20.90 3.61
N ARG A 223 -4.20 -22.10 3.10
CA ARG A 223 -3.07 -22.98 3.47
C ARG A 223 -1.71 -22.50 2.93
N MET A 224 -1.71 -21.54 1.99
CA MET A 224 -0.52 -21.00 1.35
C MET A 224 -0.46 -19.49 1.55
N MET A 225 0.40 -19.03 2.44
CA MET A 225 0.72 -17.63 2.60
C MET A 225 1.96 -17.28 1.76
N VAL A 226 1.82 -16.29 0.89
CA VAL A 226 2.97 -15.68 0.20
C VAL A 226 3.48 -14.56 1.10
N THR A 227 4.57 -14.79 1.81
CA THR A 227 5.08 -13.87 2.82
C THR A 227 5.70 -12.62 2.20
N GLU A 228 6.40 -12.78 1.06
CA GLU A 228 7.06 -11.68 0.36
C GLU A 228 7.07 -11.92 -1.15
N ILE A 229 6.86 -10.85 -1.92
CA ILE A 229 7.15 -10.77 -3.35
C ILE A 229 8.01 -9.54 -3.64
N ARG A 230 9.15 -9.76 -4.32
CA ARG A 230 10.00 -8.70 -4.85
C ARG A 230 9.83 -8.61 -6.36
N LEU A 231 9.47 -7.42 -6.83
CA LEU A 231 9.28 -7.15 -8.25
C LEU A 231 10.38 -6.21 -8.74
N SER A 232 10.88 -6.45 -9.94
CA SER A 232 11.91 -5.60 -10.55
C SER A 232 11.64 -5.45 -12.05
N PRO A 233 11.87 -4.27 -12.63
CA PRO A 233 11.83 -4.14 -14.07
C PRO A 233 12.80 -5.12 -14.73
N SER A 234 12.37 -5.80 -15.80
CA SER A 234 13.16 -6.84 -16.48
C SER A 234 14.39 -6.29 -17.22
N LYS A 235 14.34 -5.03 -17.64
CA LYS A 235 15.49 -4.34 -18.28
C LYS A 235 16.34 -3.66 -17.21
N ARG A 236 17.63 -3.84 -17.30
CA ARG A 236 18.64 -3.19 -16.43
C ARG A 236 19.19 -1.92 -17.06
#